data_e301dc8b796c8a3625884efdc91a9839
#
_entry.id   e301dc8b796c8a3625884efdc91a9839
#
_cell.length_a   1.000
_cell.length_b   1.000
_cell.length_c   1.000
_cell.angle_alpha   90.00
_cell.angle_beta   90.00
_cell.angle_gamma   90.00
#
_symmetry.space_group_name_H-M   'P 1'
#
loop_
_entity.id
_entity.type
_entity.pdbx_description
1 polymer ?
#
loop_
_entity_poly.entity_id
_entity_poly.type
_entity_poly.pdbx_seq_one_letter_code
_entity_poly.pdbx_strand_id
1 'polypeptide(L)'
;GSVWAGSSCTLGITSGKYYFETKFTHATNLNWYIGFMGLDDYALAYPYRNGVLFYNNDGGEIRVAPTGSDGTMTTADYGIFAQNDIGGFAVDYDNSLFSVYKNGSAIVTNFDFGANANSSTLKDGKTIAPVIGHYGSSTIDVNFGNGYFGTTAITTNSGNGYSGTDGKSKFNYQPPSGYSALSTTGLNL
;
A
#
# COMPACT_ATOMS: atom_id res chain seq x y z
N GLY A 1 -0.23 -6.27 26.10
CA GLY A 1 -1.53 -6.33 25.45
C GLY A 1 -1.38 -6.01 23.98
N SER A 2 -2.20 -6.57 23.11
CA SER A 2 -2.18 -6.26 21.68
C SER A 2 -2.77 -4.88 21.46
N VAL A 3 -2.03 -4.02 20.79
CA VAL A 3 -2.43 -2.66 20.41
C VAL A 3 -2.22 -2.48 18.92
N TRP A 4 -2.94 -1.55 18.32
CA TRP A 4 -2.67 -1.09 16.97
C TRP A 4 -1.39 -0.27 16.95
N ALA A 5 -0.50 -0.59 16.01
CA ALA A 5 0.67 0.20 15.70
C ALA A 5 0.70 0.47 14.21
N GLY A 6 1.20 1.63 13.81
CA GLY A 6 1.29 2.01 12.42
C GLY A 6 2.42 2.98 12.16
N SER A 7 2.89 2.98 10.93
CA SER A 7 3.91 3.89 10.42
C SER A 7 3.49 4.40 9.05
N SER A 8 3.73 5.67 8.78
CA SER A 8 3.66 6.25 7.45
C SER A 8 5.05 6.50 6.91
N CYS A 9 5.20 6.45 5.59
CA CYS A 9 6.40 6.92 4.93
C CYS A 9 6.45 8.45 4.94
N THR A 10 7.65 8.99 4.90
CA THR A 10 7.88 10.44 4.80
C THR A 10 7.86 10.95 3.36
N LEU A 11 7.98 10.03 2.39
CA LEU A 11 7.91 10.37 0.97
C LEU A 11 6.45 10.41 0.54
N GLY A 12 5.93 11.62 0.36
CA GLY A 12 4.57 11.87 -0.09
C GLY A 12 4.49 12.14 -1.59
N ILE A 13 3.32 11.92 -2.16
CA ILE A 13 2.99 12.16 -3.57
C ILE A 13 1.77 13.06 -3.70
N THR A 14 1.76 13.87 -4.75
CA THR A 14 0.65 14.77 -5.13
C THR A 14 0.18 14.57 -6.56
N SER A 15 0.83 13.69 -7.31
CA SER A 15 0.49 13.33 -8.69
C SER A 15 1.19 12.04 -9.10
N GLY A 16 0.75 11.41 -10.20
CA GLY A 16 1.44 10.28 -10.82
C GLY A 16 0.97 8.91 -10.33
N LYS A 17 1.70 7.87 -10.78
CA LYS A 17 1.37 6.46 -10.52
C LYS A 17 2.54 5.76 -9.87
N TYR A 18 2.30 5.21 -8.70
CA TYR A 18 3.36 4.62 -7.88
C TYR A 18 3.00 3.22 -7.37
N TYR A 19 4.05 2.41 -7.20
CA TYR A 19 3.96 1.03 -6.76
C TYR A 19 5.02 0.75 -5.70
N PHE A 20 4.67 -0.05 -4.72
CA PHE A 20 5.59 -0.63 -3.75
C PHE A 20 5.15 -2.04 -3.37
N GLU A 21 6.06 -2.81 -2.80
CA GLU A 21 5.78 -4.17 -2.34
C GLU A 21 5.99 -4.31 -0.83
N THR A 22 5.27 -5.25 -0.24
CA THR A 22 5.48 -5.68 1.14
C THR A 22 5.59 -7.19 1.22
N LYS A 23 6.38 -7.69 2.17
CA LYS A 23 6.46 -9.10 2.49
C LYS A 23 6.11 -9.32 3.96
N PHE A 24 5.21 -10.26 4.21
CA PHE A 24 4.77 -10.63 5.55
C PHE A 24 5.69 -11.71 6.12
N THR A 25 6.78 -11.32 6.78
CA THR A 25 7.82 -12.26 7.25
C THR A 25 7.46 -12.92 8.56
N HIS A 26 6.68 -12.25 9.40
CA HIS A 26 6.15 -12.82 10.63
C HIS A 26 4.75 -12.25 10.90
N ALA A 27 3.77 -13.12 11.09
CA ALA A 27 2.41 -12.72 11.43
C ALA A 27 1.82 -13.71 12.43
N THR A 28 1.80 -13.34 13.71
CA THR A 28 1.02 -14.05 14.74
C THR A 28 -0.46 -13.65 14.70
N ASN A 29 -0.73 -12.50 14.11
CA ASN A 29 -2.08 -12.00 13.87
C ASN A 29 -2.12 -11.42 12.45
N LEU A 30 -3.07 -11.86 11.65
CA LEU A 30 -3.26 -11.44 10.26
C LEU A 30 -4.02 -10.10 10.15
N ASN A 31 -4.26 -9.42 11.26
CA ASN A 31 -4.99 -8.17 11.31
C ASN A 31 -4.05 -6.98 11.06
N TRP A 32 -4.01 -6.49 9.84
CA TRP A 32 -3.18 -5.36 9.42
C TRP A 32 -3.85 -4.59 8.27
N TYR A 33 -3.37 -3.38 8.02
CA TYR A 33 -3.77 -2.58 6.87
C TYR A 33 -2.54 -1.99 6.17
N ILE A 34 -2.63 -1.88 4.85
CA ILE A 34 -1.61 -1.27 3.99
C ILE A 34 -2.29 -0.48 2.88
N GLY A 35 -1.77 0.69 2.60
CA GLY A 35 -2.27 1.53 1.52
C GLY A 35 -1.67 2.92 1.54
N PHE A 36 -2.49 3.93 1.31
CA PHE A 36 -2.07 5.33 1.25
C PHE A 36 -2.97 6.18 2.15
N MET A 37 -2.38 7.15 2.82
CA MET A 37 -3.08 8.11 3.68
C MET A 37 -2.66 9.54 3.38
N GLY A 38 -3.55 10.50 3.66
CA GLY A 38 -3.22 11.92 3.63
C GLY A 38 -2.28 12.29 4.77
N LEU A 39 -1.23 13.04 4.46
CA LEU A 39 -0.26 13.50 5.47
C LEU A 39 -0.73 14.73 6.24
N ASP A 40 -1.63 15.53 5.66
CA ASP A 40 -2.07 16.79 6.25
C ASP A 40 -2.95 16.63 7.50
N ASP A 41 -3.55 15.44 7.64
CA ASP A 41 -4.50 15.14 8.72
C ASP A 41 -4.05 13.93 9.56
N TYR A 42 -2.75 13.79 9.79
CA TYR A 42 -2.17 12.66 10.46
C TYR A 42 -2.64 12.53 11.92
N ALA A 43 -3.61 11.66 12.15
CA ALA A 43 -4.02 11.27 13.48
C ALA A 43 -3.27 10.01 13.91
N LEU A 44 -2.19 10.17 14.65
CA LEU A 44 -1.32 9.09 15.16
C LEU A 44 -2.07 7.93 15.85
N ALA A 45 -3.22 8.22 16.46
CA ALA A 45 -3.97 7.22 17.22
C ALA A 45 -4.69 6.18 16.34
N TYR A 46 -5.01 6.54 15.08
CA TYR A 46 -5.74 5.67 14.16
C TYR A 46 -5.29 5.95 12.74
N PRO A 47 -4.13 5.40 12.32
CA PRO A 47 -3.54 5.69 11.00
C PRO A 47 -4.36 5.17 9.80
N TYR A 48 -5.43 4.40 10.04
CA TYR A 48 -6.39 4.02 9.02
C TYR A 48 -7.49 5.07 8.75
N ARG A 49 -7.48 6.19 9.45
CA ARG A 49 -8.36 7.33 9.21
C ARG A 49 -7.69 8.28 8.23
N ASN A 50 -8.40 8.67 7.19
CA ASN A 50 -7.92 9.51 6.10
C ASN A 50 -7.04 8.74 5.07
N GLY A 51 -7.53 7.61 4.60
CA GLY A 51 -6.77 6.78 3.67
C GLY A 51 -7.62 5.90 2.76
N VAL A 52 -6.97 5.32 1.77
CA VAL A 52 -7.42 4.16 1.01
C VAL A 52 -6.50 2.99 1.35
N LEU A 53 -7.05 1.95 1.95
CA LEU A 53 -6.30 0.88 2.56
C LEU A 53 -6.86 -0.48 2.19
N PHE A 54 -5.98 -1.44 1.96
CA PHE A 54 -6.36 -2.84 2.04
C PHE A 54 -6.27 -3.28 3.49
N TYR A 55 -7.36 -3.82 4.02
CA TYR A 55 -7.46 -4.32 5.39
C TYR A 55 -7.52 -5.84 5.39
N ASN A 56 -6.50 -6.48 5.91
CA ASN A 56 -6.35 -7.94 5.96
C ASN A 56 -7.05 -8.51 7.19
N ASN A 57 -8.36 -8.47 7.18
CA ASN A 57 -9.23 -9.06 8.20
C ASN A 57 -10.51 -9.56 7.53
N ASP A 58 -11.14 -10.59 8.07
CA ASP A 58 -12.47 -11.09 7.67
C ASP A 58 -12.67 -11.32 6.16
N GLY A 59 -11.60 -11.65 5.42
CA GLY A 59 -11.67 -11.94 4.00
C GLY A 59 -10.88 -10.98 3.10
N GLY A 60 -10.34 -9.89 3.64
CA GLY A 60 -9.62 -8.86 2.88
C GLY A 60 -10.56 -7.84 2.24
N GLU A 61 -10.51 -6.62 2.72
CA GLU A 61 -11.44 -5.55 2.38
C GLU A 61 -10.69 -4.29 1.94
N ILE A 62 -11.32 -3.44 1.15
CA ILE A 62 -10.86 -2.06 0.96
C ILE A 62 -11.58 -1.17 1.95
N ARG A 63 -10.81 -0.40 2.70
CA ARG A 63 -11.31 0.66 3.58
C ARG A 63 -10.96 2.01 2.99
N VAL A 64 -11.98 2.85 2.87
CA VAL A 64 -11.80 4.28 2.56
C VAL A 64 -12.33 5.08 3.74
N ALA A 65 -11.46 5.84 4.37
CA ALA A 65 -11.80 6.56 5.57
C ALA A 65 -11.52 8.05 5.42
N PRO A 66 -12.48 8.93 5.70
CA PRO A 66 -12.25 10.36 5.84
C PRO A 66 -11.54 10.66 7.17
N THR A 67 -10.99 11.85 7.26
CA THR A 67 -10.38 12.37 8.49
C THR A 67 -11.29 12.16 9.69
N GLY A 68 -10.77 11.53 10.73
CA GLY A 68 -11.43 11.39 12.04
C GLY A 68 -12.55 10.35 12.13
N SER A 69 -12.78 9.55 11.09
CA SER A 69 -13.83 8.51 11.07
C SER A 69 -13.25 7.14 10.72
N ASP A 70 -13.94 6.07 11.10
CA ASP A 70 -13.53 4.70 10.77
C ASP A 70 -13.76 4.34 9.29
N GLY A 71 -14.44 5.22 8.54
CA GLY A 71 -14.64 5.07 7.10
C GLY A 71 -15.63 3.97 6.72
N THR A 72 -15.71 3.77 5.41
CA THR A 72 -16.55 2.73 4.81
C THR A 72 -15.66 1.57 4.36
N MET A 73 -16.03 0.34 4.71
CA MET A 73 -15.42 -0.87 4.16
C MET A 73 -16.22 -1.37 2.97
N THR A 74 -15.54 -1.98 2.02
CA THR A 74 -16.23 -2.74 0.96
C THR A 74 -16.82 -4.01 1.58
N THR A 75 -17.86 -4.52 0.97
CA THR A 75 -18.41 -5.83 1.33
C THR A 75 -17.79 -6.98 0.51
N ALA A 76 -16.86 -6.66 -0.37
CA ALA A 76 -16.20 -7.64 -1.22
C ALA A 76 -15.08 -8.34 -0.44
N ASP A 77 -15.03 -9.65 -0.57
CA ASP A 77 -13.97 -10.51 -0.07
C ASP A 77 -12.90 -10.66 -1.17
N TYR A 78 -11.78 -9.97 -0.99
CA TYR A 78 -10.66 -10.01 -1.94
C TYR A 78 -9.62 -11.08 -1.60
N GLY A 79 -9.83 -11.84 -0.53
CA GLY A 79 -8.88 -12.82 0.00
C GLY A 79 -7.79 -12.19 0.88
N ILE A 80 -7.35 -12.94 1.87
CA ILE A 80 -6.35 -12.50 2.84
C ILE A 80 -4.93 -12.90 2.41
N PHE A 81 -3.95 -12.13 2.87
CA PHE A 81 -2.54 -12.49 2.80
C PHE A 81 -2.14 -13.37 3.99
N ALA A 82 -1.28 -14.32 3.73
CA ALA A 82 -0.67 -15.19 4.73
C ALA A 82 0.80 -14.83 4.93
N GLN A 83 1.43 -15.49 5.90
CA GLN A 83 2.88 -15.38 6.10
C GLN A 83 3.63 -15.80 4.83
N ASN A 84 4.65 -15.05 4.47
CA ASN A 84 5.48 -15.13 3.26
C ASN A 84 4.80 -14.69 1.96
N ASP A 85 3.52 -14.34 1.96
CA ASP A 85 2.95 -13.68 0.79
C ASP A 85 3.61 -12.32 0.55
N ILE A 86 3.67 -11.93 -0.72
CA ILE A 86 4.12 -10.61 -1.14
C ILE A 86 2.92 -9.84 -1.68
N GLY A 87 2.66 -8.71 -1.05
CA GLY A 87 1.65 -7.75 -1.49
C GLY A 87 2.26 -6.69 -2.38
N GLY A 88 1.61 -6.37 -3.50
CA GLY A 88 1.90 -5.22 -4.32
C GLY A 88 0.78 -4.18 -4.16
N PHE A 89 1.13 -2.92 -3.95
CA PHE A 89 0.19 -1.83 -3.71
C PHE A 89 0.46 -0.71 -4.69
N ALA A 90 -0.54 -0.41 -5.50
CA ALA A 90 -0.45 0.54 -6.59
C ALA A 90 -1.47 1.66 -6.44
N VAL A 91 -1.05 2.90 -6.57
CA VAL A 91 -1.91 4.08 -6.58
C VAL A 91 -1.72 4.87 -7.87
N ASP A 92 -2.82 5.14 -8.55
CA ASP A 92 -2.91 6.16 -9.60
C ASP A 92 -3.58 7.39 -8.95
N TYR A 93 -2.73 8.31 -8.50
CA TYR A 93 -3.20 9.49 -7.78
C TYR A 93 -4.08 10.37 -8.67
N ASP A 94 -3.68 10.56 -9.93
CA ASP A 94 -4.33 11.47 -10.87
C ASP A 94 -5.77 11.03 -11.19
N ASN A 95 -5.99 9.71 -11.23
CA ASN A 95 -7.32 9.12 -11.48
C ASN A 95 -8.00 8.61 -10.20
N SER A 96 -7.38 8.76 -9.04
CA SER A 96 -7.90 8.28 -7.74
C SER A 96 -8.18 6.77 -7.71
N LEU A 97 -7.27 5.97 -8.29
CA LEU A 97 -7.40 4.52 -8.37
C LEU A 97 -6.39 3.82 -7.46
N PHE A 98 -6.87 2.77 -6.80
CA PHE A 98 -6.06 1.91 -5.95
C PHE A 98 -6.16 0.45 -6.40
N SER A 99 -5.03 -0.23 -6.52
CA SER A 99 -4.98 -1.64 -6.89
C SER A 99 -4.09 -2.43 -5.94
N VAL A 100 -4.46 -3.68 -5.70
CA VAL A 100 -3.74 -4.59 -4.80
C VAL A 100 -3.44 -5.89 -5.52
N TYR A 101 -2.22 -6.36 -5.36
CA TYR A 101 -1.70 -7.59 -5.96
C TYR A 101 -1.24 -8.54 -4.85
N LYS A 102 -1.59 -9.80 -4.97
CA LYS A 102 -1.10 -10.87 -4.10
C LYS A 102 -0.23 -11.81 -4.93
N ASN A 103 1.05 -11.92 -4.55
CA ASN A 103 2.01 -12.77 -5.24
C ASN A 103 2.04 -12.52 -6.77
N GLY A 104 1.96 -11.25 -7.17
CA GLY A 104 1.94 -10.80 -8.55
C GLY A 104 0.59 -10.86 -9.27
N SER A 105 -0.43 -11.46 -8.68
CA SER A 105 -1.78 -11.52 -9.24
C SER A 105 -2.67 -10.43 -8.67
N ALA A 106 -3.39 -9.70 -9.53
CA ALA A 106 -4.32 -8.67 -9.06
C ALA A 106 -5.48 -9.30 -8.30
N ILE A 107 -5.74 -8.81 -7.10
CA ILE A 107 -6.92 -9.15 -6.28
C ILE A 107 -7.88 -7.97 -6.17
N VAL A 108 -7.38 -6.74 -6.29
CA VAL A 108 -8.18 -5.51 -6.44
C VAL A 108 -7.65 -4.77 -7.65
N THR A 109 -8.52 -4.40 -8.57
CA THR A 109 -8.13 -3.66 -9.77
C THR A 109 -8.89 -2.35 -9.86
N ASN A 110 -8.16 -1.24 -9.90
CA ASN A 110 -8.68 0.10 -10.13
C ASN A 110 -9.87 0.47 -9.22
N PHE A 111 -9.76 0.16 -7.93
CA PHE A 111 -10.75 0.62 -6.97
C PHE A 111 -10.76 2.16 -6.97
N ASP A 112 -11.87 2.73 -7.38
CA ASP A 112 -12.05 4.19 -7.44
C ASP A 112 -12.36 4.74 -6.04
N PHE A 113 -11.32 5.23 -5.37
CA PHE A 113 -11.50 5.89 -4.09
C PHE A 113 -11.99 7.34 -4.24
N GLY A 114 -11.90 7.93 -5.43
CA GLY A 114 -12.42 9.26 -5.73
C GLY A 114 -13.93 9.33 -5.83
N ALA A 115 -14.59 8.25 -6.24
CA ALA A 115 -16.06 8.14 -6.29
C ALA A 115 -16.68 7.95 -4.90
N ASN A 116 -15.88 7.58 -3.90
CA ASN A 116 -16.39 7.38 -2.55
C ASN A 116 -16.56 8.74 -1.84
N ALA A 117 -17.78 9.03 -1.37
CA ALA A 117 -18.10 10.29 -0.69
C ALA A 117 -17.20 10.60 0.53
N ASN A 118 -16.58 9.56 1.09
CA ASN A 118 -15.67 9.67 2.22
C ASN A 118 -14.23 10.01 1.82
N SER A 119 -13.90 10.01 0.55
CA SER A 119 -12.53 10.22 0.04
C SER A 119 -12.29 11.60 -0.56
N SER A 120 -13.26 12.48 -0.53
CA SER A 120 -13.08 13.86 -1.01
C SER A 120 -11.87 14.54 -0.37
N THR A 121 -11.50 14.12 0.84
CA THR A 121 -10.33 14.62 1.56
C THR A 121 -8.99 14.06 1.06
N LEU A 122 -8.97 12.93 0.34
CA LEU A 122 -7.73 12.37 -0.24
C LEU A 122 -7.41 12.92 -1.63
N LYS A 123 -8.42 13.50 -2.31
CA LYS A 123 -8.38 13.84 -3.74
C LYS A 123 -7.96 15.28 -4.03
N ASP A 124 -8.19 16.23 -3.13
CA ASP A 124 -8.13 17.66 -3.44
C ASP A 124 -6.74 18.26 -3.23
N GLY A 125 -5.74 17.75 -3.97
CA GLY A 125 -4.37 18.28 -3.96
C GLY A 125 -3.59 17.99 -2.70
N LYS A 126 -4.07 17.05 -1.89
CA LYS A 126 -3.40 16.63 -0.65
C LYS A 126 -2.20 15.72 -0.95
N THR A 127 -1.19 15.85 -0.14
CA THR A 127 -0.08 14.90 -0.16
C THR A 127 -0.50 13.61 0.49
N ILE A 128 -0.40 12.49 -0.23
CA ILE A 128 -0.61 11.14 0.32
C ILE A 128 0.70 10.38 0.41
N ALA A 129 0.81 9.48 1.37
CA ALA A 129 1.98 8.62 1.53
C ALA A 129 1.57 7.19 1.89
N PRO A 130 2.42 6.18 1.61
CA PRO A 130 2.21 4.83 2.10
C PRO A 130 2.05 4.78 3.61
N VAL A 131 1.11 3.97 4.05
CA VAL A 131 0.90 3.67 5.45
C VAL A 131 0.78 2.16 5.65
N ILE A 132 1.37 1.70 6.74
CA ILE A 132 1.34 0.30 7.17
C ILE A 132 0.98 0.28 8.63
N GLY A 133 0.01 -0.53 8.99
CA GLY A 133 -0.34 -0.75 10.39
C GLY A 133 -0.74 -2.19 10.66
N HIS A 134 -0.56 -2.59 11.91
CA HIS A 134 -0.85 -3.95 12.34
C HIS A 134 -1.36 -3.97 13.78
N TYR A 135 -2.08 -5.03 14.11
CA TYR A 135 -2.53 -5.33 15.46
C TYR A 135 -1.72 -6.48 16.05
N GLY A 136 -1.09 -6.26 17.20
CA GLY A 136 -0.26 -7.27 17.86
C GLY A 136 1.17 -7.30 17.31
N SER A 137 1.76 -8.51 17.21
CA SER A 137 3.13 -8.69 16.74
C SER A 137 3.14 -9.17 15.29
N SER A 138 3.66 -8.35 14.41
CA SER A 138 3.85 -8.66 12.99
C SER A 138 5.14 -8.02 12.51
N THR A 139 5.79 -8.63 11.53
CA THR A 139 6.91 -8.04 10.79
C THR A 139 6.53 -7.97 9.33
N ILE A 140 6.53 -6.76 8.81
CA ILE A 140 6.22 -6.46 7.41
C ILE A 140 7.43 -5.73 6.85
N ASP A 141 8.13 -6.37 5.92
CA ASP A 141 9.23 -5.77 5.20
C ASP A 141 8.72 -5.06 3.96
N VAL A 142 9.30 -3.91 3.62
CA VAL A 142 8.86 -3.08 2.50
C VAL A 142 9.96 -2.94 1.47
N ASN A 143 9.59 -3.07 0.20
CA ASN A 143 10.42 -2.80 -0.97
C ASN A 143 9.83 -1.62 -1.75
N PHE A 144 10.50 -0.48 -1.67
CA PHE A 144 10.20 0.71 -2.46
C PHE A 144 10.99 0.78 -3.78
N GLY A 145 11.36 -0.39 -4.33
CA GLY A 145 12.12 -0.48 -5.58
C GLY A 145 13.63 -0.58 -5.37
N ASN A 146 14.10 -0.78 -4.16
CA ASN A 146 15.53 -0.99 -3.87
C ASN A 146 15.99 -2.45 -4.08
N GLY A 147 15.04 -3.38 -4.26
CA GLY A 147 15.33 -4.80 -4.49
C GLY A 147 15.56 -5.63 -3.24
N TYR A 148 15.08 -5.16 -2.08
CA TYR A 148 15.23 -5.85 -0.82
C TYR A 148 13.93 -5.83 -0.02
N PHE A 149 13.68 -6.93 0.72
CA PHE A 149 12.76 -6.97 1.85
C PHE A 149 13.60 -7.01 3.13
N GLY A 150 13.63 -5.91 3.87
CA GLY A 150 14.58 -5.74 4.97
C GLY A 150 16.03 -5.82 4.45
N THR A 151 16.77 -6.82 4.91
CA THR A 151 18.15 -7.11 4.44
C THR A 151 18.23 -8.23 3.41
N THR A 152 17.09 -8.85 3.07
CA THR A 152 17.02 -9.98 2.14
C THR A 152 16.76 -9.49 0.73
N ALA A 153 17.67 -9.79 -0.20
CA ALA A 153 17.48 -9.50 -1.60
C ALA A 153 16.26 -10.24 -2.16
N ILE A 154 15.53 -9.59 -3.06
CA ILE A 154 14.41 -10.23 -3.77
C ILE A 154 14.90 -11.42 -4.58
N THR A 155 14.05 -12.44 -4.68
CA THR A 155 14.31 -13.62 -5.51
C THR A 155 13.27 -13.67 -6.61
N THR A 156 13.64 -13.27 -7.82
CA THR A 156 12.76 -13.33 -8.98
C THR A 156 13.23 -14.32 -10.01
N ASN A 157 12.32 -14.85 -10.81
CA ASN A 157 12.68 -15.68 -11.95
C ASN A 157 13.42 -14.90 -13.06
N SER A 158 13.38 -13.56 -13.02
CA SER A 158 14.09 -12.69 -13.97
C SER A 158 15.56 -12.45 -13.60
N GLY A 159 16.01 -12.90 -12.42
CA GLY A 159 17.39 -12.71 -11.93
C GLY A 159 17.75 -11.30 -11.46
N ASN A 160 17.15 -10.26 -12.04
CA ASN A 160 17.45 -8.84 -11.75
C ASN A 160 16.29 -8.06 -11.12
N GLY A 161 15.15 -8.71 -10.90
CA GLY A 161 13.91 -8.05 -10.50
C GLY A 161 13.19 -7.39 -11.68
N TYR A 162 12.00 -6.92 -11.42
CA TYR A 162 11.18 -6.19 -12.38
C TYR A 162 11.27 -4.70 -12.10
N SER A 163 11.32 -3.87 -13.14
CA SER A 163 11.36 -2.42 -13.01
C SER A 163 10.00 -1.80 -13.31
N GLY A 164 9.72 -0.70 -12.61
CA GLY A 164 8.68 0.23 -13.01
C GLY A 164 9.08 1.06 -14.23
N THR A 165 8.32 2.11 -14.51
CA THR A 165 8.57 3.03 -15.64
C THR A 165 9.91 3.78 -15.51
N ASP A 166 10.43 3.90 -14.28
CA ASP A 166 11.75 4.47 -14.00
C ASP A 166 12.93 3.68 -14.58
N GLY A 167 12.71 2.40 -14.97
CA GLY A 167 13.71 1.50 -15.53
C GLY A 167 14.87 1.12 -14.60
N LYS A 168 14.84 1.55 -13.33
CA LYS A 168 15.92 1.37 -12.34
C LYS A 168 15.48 0.63 -11.09
N SER A 169 14.20 0.71 -10.76
CA SER A 169 13.64 0.01 -9.60
C SER A 169 13.73 -1.50 -9.75
N LYS A 170 13.71 -2.19 -8.61
CA LYS A 170 13.78 -3.66 -8.54
C LYS A 170 12.68 -4.18 -7.62
N PHE A 171 11.69 -4.81 -8.22
CA PHE A 171 10.56 -5.44 -7.55
C PHE A 171 10.58 -6.96 -7.72
N ASN A 172 9.93 -7.67 -6.82
CA ASN A 172 9.80 -9.13 -6.90
C ASN A 172 8.84 -9.54 -8.02
N TYR A 173 7.81 -8.74 -8.26
CA TYR A 173 6.83 -8.92 -9.33
C TYR A 173 6.79 -7.71 -10.27
N GLN A 174 6.24 -7.93 -11.47
CA GLN A 174 6.11 -6.85 -12.46
C GLN A 174 5.11 -5.80 -11.95
N PRO A 175 5.54 -4.53 -11.75
CA PRO A 175 4.62 -3.44 -11.50
C PRO A 175 3.61 -3.26 -12.65
N PRO A 176 2.43 -2.73 -12.39
CA PRO A 176 1.50 -2.38 -13.46
C PRO A 176 2.15 -1.41 -14.47
N SER A 177 1.73 -1.50 -15.73
CA SER A 177 2.25 -0.61 -16.77
C SER A 177 1.98 0.86 -16.44
N GLY A 178 2.99 1.70 -16.56
CA GLY A 178 2.91 3.13 -16.27
C GLY A 178 3.20 3.51 -14.82
N TYR A 179 3.47 2.54 -13.95
CA TYR A 179 3.78 2.81 -12.54
C TYR A 179 5.30 2.86 -12.30
N SER A 180 5.72 3.82 -11.50
CA SER A 180 7.10 3.98 -11.02
C SER A 180 7.24 3.49 -9.58
N ALA A 181 8.48 3.27 -9.16
CA ALA A 181 8.77 3.05 -7.74
C ALA A 181 8.45 4.29 -6.91
N LEU A 182 7.93 4.10 -5.71
CA LEU A 182 7.79 5.17 -4.74
C LEU A 182 9.13 5.41 -4.03
N SER A 183 10.06 5.98 -4.74
CA SER A 183 11.42 6.28 -4.28
C SER A 183 11.89 7.60 -4.87
N THR A 184 12.97 8.17 -4.35
CA THR A 184 13.56 9.39 -4.92
C THR A 184 13.92 9.24 -6.41
N THR A 185 14.37 8.07 -6.82
CA THR A 185 14.63 7.74 -8.22
C THR A 185 13.34 7.71 -9.05
N GLY A 186 12.27 7.11 -8.53
CA GLY A 186 10.97 7.02 -9.21
C GLY A 186 10.25 8.37 -9.30
N LEU A 187 10.53 9.26 -8.37
CA LEU A 187 10.01 10.64 -8.36
C LEU A 187 10.82 11.60 -9.23
N ASN A 188 11.90 11.14 -9.85
CA ASN A 188 12.83 11.99 -10.61
C ASN A 188 13.45 13.14 -9.78
N LEU A 189 13.72 12.89 -8.49
CA LEU A 189 14.40 13.83 -7.58
C LEU A 189 15.91 13.59 -7.57
#